data_8a6b07429acea1839d64600bf364b702
#
_entry.id   8a6b07429acea1839d64600bf364b702
#
_cell.length_a   1.000
_cell.length_b   1.000
_cell.length_c   1.000
_cell.angle_alpha   90.00
_cell.angle_beta   90.00
_cell.angle_gamma   90.00
#
_symmetry.space_group_name_H-M   'P 1'
#
loop_
_entity.id
_entity.type
_entity.pdbx_description
1 polymer ?
#
loop_
_entity_poly.entity_id
_entity_poly.type
_entity_poly.pdbx_seq_one_letter_code
_entity_poly.pdbx_strand_id
1 'polypeptide(L)'
;YGGNSVRYALEKENAKTVKVNNMPDGLDPTAIWYMMKHHCQYHQAERTVGRKLERFMTTFVLSPSKEESVDFTMEDWANLQDEALRVLDSVGLMPNGSSNVIKTNFTNSMNVGGLHSDSKSGTLHLHIDCCRVDMEGNTNDVHDIHLRAMKAAEIINMRHGWEQPQEIR
;
A
#
# COMPACT_ATOMS: atom_id res chain seq x y z
N TYR A 1 9.65 -13.31 1.02
CA TYR A 1 8.67 -12.58 1.80
C TYR A 1 7.77 -11.70 0.93
N GLY A 2 8.33 -10.72 0.22
CA GLY A 2 7.56 -9.85 -0.64
C GLY A 2 6.81 -10.57 -1.76
N GLY A 3 7.39 -11.63 -2.30
CA GLY A 3 6.78 -12.43 -3.36
C GLY A 3 5.47 -13.08 -2.94
N ASN A 4 5.41 -13.59 -1.74
CA ASN A 4 4.19 -14.19 -1.20
C ASN A 4 3.08 -13.14 -1.02
N SER A 5 3.43 -11.93 -0.60
CA SER A 5 2.47 -10.84 -0.43
C SER A 5 1.87 -10.40 -1.76
N VAL A 6 2.70 -10.16 -2.77
CA VAL A 6 2.25 -9.74 -4.11
C VAL A 6 1.42 -10.85 -4.76
N ARG A 7 1.90 -12.10 -4.73
CA ARG A 7 1.17 -13.23 -5.29
C ARG A 7 -0.15 -13.48 -4.57
N TYR A 8 -0.15 -13.35 -3.24
CA TYR A 8 -1.39 -13.46 -2.47
C TYR A 8 -2.40 -12.40 -2.89
N ALA A 9 -1.94 -11.15 -3.07
CA ALA A 9 -2.82 -10.06 -3.49
C ALA A 9 -3.41 -10.28 -4.89
N LEU A 10 -2.64 -10.86 -5.82
CA LEU A 10 -3.01 -10.94 -7.23
C LEU A 10 -3.47 -12.32 -7.70
N GLU A 11 -3.03 -13.40 -7.05
CA GLU A 11 -3.27 -14.78 -7.49
C GLU A 11 -4.20 -15.58 -6.58
N LYS A 12 -4.59 -15.06 -5.42
CA LYS A 12 -5.56 -15.74 -4.55
C LYS A 12 -6.83 -16.04 -5.34
N GLU A 13 -7.46 -17.17 -5.07
CA GLU A 13 -8.72 -17.55 -5.72
C GLU A 13 -9.73 -16.40 -5.66
N ASN A 14 -10.29 -16.06 -6.82
CA ASN A 14 -11.19 -14.92 -7.04
C ASN A 14 -10.56 -13.53 -6.82
N ALA A 15 -9.24 -13.43 -6.67
CA ALA A 15 -8.57 -12.13 -6.63
C ALA A 15 -8.58 -11.48 -8.01
N LYS A 16 -8.71 -10.15 -8.04
CA LYS A 16 -8.62 -9.35 -9.25
C LYS A 16 -7.58 -8.27 -9.08
N THR A 17 -6.72 -8.08 -10.09
CA THR A 17 -5.80 -6.95 -10.12
C THR A 17 -6.57 -5.66 -10.33
N VAL A 18 -6.35 -4.69 -9.44
CA VAL A 18 -7.03 -3.38 -9.50
C VAL A 18 -6.19 -2.40 -10.30
N LYS A 19 -4.97 -2.13 -9.85
CA LYS A 19 -4.09 -1.17 -10.50
C LYS A 19 -2.62 -1.50 -10.21
N VAL A 20 -1.79 -1.29 -11.24
CA VAL A 20 -0.33 -1.42 -11.16
C VAL A 20 0.25 -0.04 -11.44
N ASN A 21 0.99 0.52 -10.49
CA ASN A 21 1.56 1.86 -10.60
C ASN A 21 3.08 1.83 -10.70
N ASN A 22 3.63 2.72 -11.53
CA ASN A 22 5.06 2.93 -11.72
C ASN A 22 5.79 1.70 -12.30
N MET A 23 5.07 0.88 -13.02
CA MET A 23 5.58 -0.29 -13.74
C MET A 23 4.93 -0.35 -15.13
N PRO A 24 5.57 -1.02 -16.10
CA PRO A 24 4.95 -1.24 -17.42
C PRO A 24 3.63 -2.00 -17.33
N ASP A 25 2.77 -1.77 -18.30
CA ASP A 25 1.53 -2.53 -18.43
C ASP A 25 1.79 -3.97 -18.89
N GLY A 26 0.85 -4.86 -18.60
CA GLY A 26 0.86 -6.22 -19.14
C GLY A 26 1.76 -7.21 -18.42
N LEU A 27 2.33 -6.85 -17.27
CA LEU A 27 3.13 -7.77 -16.47
C LEU A 27 2.22 -8.77 -15.73
N ASP A 28 2.61 -10.05 -15.73
CA ASP A 28 1.96 -11.03 -14.88
C ASP A 28 2.40 -10.85 -13.40
N PRO A 29 1.71 -11.47 -12.43
CA PRO A 29 2.04 -11.31 -11.01
C PRO A 29 3.47 -11.67 -10.65
N THR A 30 4.05 -12.69 -11.29
CA THR A 30 5.44 -13.08 -11.06
C THR A 30 6.41 -12.00 -11.55
N ALA A 31 6.15 -11.44 -12.74
CA ALA A 31 6.96 -10.36 -13.29
C ALA A 31 6.86 -9.08 -12.43
N ILE A 32 5.67 -8.75 -11.94
CA ILE A 32 5.46 -7.63 -11.02
C ILE A 32 6.31 -7.81 -9.78
N TRP A 33 6.25 -8.98 -9.15
CA TRP A 33 7.03 -9.26 -7.95
C TRP A 33 8.54 -9.15 -8.21
N TYR A 34 9.01 -9.74 -9.31
CA TYR A 34 10.44 -9.68 -9.67
C TYR A 34 10.90 -8.24 -9.88
N MET A 35 10.10 -7.42 -10.57
CA MET A 35 10.44 -6.03 -10.81
C MET A 35 10.54 -5.24 -9.51
N MET A 36 9.56 -5.39 -8.63
CA MET A 36 9.54 -4.73 -7.31
C MET A 36 10.74 -5.17 -6.46
N LYS A 37 11.01 -6.46 -6.40
CA LYS A 37 12.12 -7.03 -5.64
C LYS A 37 13.47 -6.55 -6.18
N HIS A 38 13.68 -6.61 -7.49
CA HIS A 38 14.94 -6.20 -8.11
C HIS A 38 15.22 -4.71 -7.90
N HIS A 39 14.20 -3.87 -8.00
CA HIS A 39 14.34 -2.45 -7.73
C HIS A 39 14.87 -2.21 -6.31
N CYS A 40 14.26 -2.85 -5.32
CA CYS A 40 14.70 -2.73 -3.93
C CYS A 40 16.11 -3.29 -3.71
N GLN A 41 16.41 -4.45 -4.28
CA GLN A 41 17.73 -5.07 -4.15
C GLN A 41 18.83 -4.23 -4.80
N TYR A 42 18.57 -3.67 -5.96
CA TYR A 42 19.52 -2.81 -6.68
C TYR A 42 19.92 -1.62 -5.80
N HIS A 43 18.96 -0.89 -5.26
CA HIS A 43 19.24 0.27 -4.43
C HIS A 43 19.85 -0.09 -3.08
N GLN A 44 19.57 -1.27 -2.54
CA GLN A 44 20.23 -1.78 -1.34
C GLN A 44 21.70 -2.09 -1.59
N ALA A 45 22.03 -2.65 -2.75
CA ALA A 45 23.42 -2.96 -3.09
C ALA A 45 24.29 -1.71 -3.24
N GLU A 46 23.70 -0.60 -3.70
CA GLU A 46 24.39 0.70 -3.84
C GLU A 46 24.49 1.46 -2.53
N ARG A 47 23.78 1.04 -1.51
CA ARG A 47 23.71 1.76 -0.25
C ARG A 47 24.98 1.56 0.56
N THR A 48 25.69 2.66 0.82
CA THR A 48 26.95 2.66 1.58
C THR A 48 26.75 2.99 3.06
N VAL A 49 25.59 3.56 3.42
CA VAL A 49 25.30 4.03 4.77
C VAL A 49 23.91 3.56 5.18
N GLY A 50 23.78 3.16 6.43
CA GLY A 50 22.51 2.78 7.02
C GLY A 50 22.25 1.28 7.02
N ARG A 51 21.14 0.91 7.66
CA ARG A 51 20.75 -0.48 7.84
C ARG A 51 20.09 -1.02 6.56
N LYS A 52 20.45 -2.25 6.19
CA LYS A 52 19.81 -2.94 5.07
C LYS A 52 18.32 -3.24 5.38
N LEU A 53 17.49 -3.15 4.36
CA LEU A 53 16.09 -3.53 4.48
C LEU A 53 15.96 -5.05 4.63
N GLU A 54 15.21 -5.48 5.62
CA GLU A 54 14.85 -6.89 5.80
C GLU A 54 13.64 -7.26 4.95
N ARG A 55 12.76 -6.30 4.70
CA ARG A 55 11.56 -6.47 3.88
C ARG A 55 11.53 -5.41 2.79
N PHE A 56 11.17 -5.84 1.59
CA PHE A 56 11.13 -4.95 0.42
C PHE A 56 9.75 -4.32 0.18
N MET A 57 8.72 -4.89 0.80
CA MET A 57 7.33 -4.46 0.58
C MET A 57 6.68 -4.02 1.88
N THR A 58 5.75 -3.09 1.75
CA THR A 58 4.79 -2.72 2.81
C THR A 58 3.41 -3.00 2.27
N THR A 59 2.57 -3.68 3.05
CA THR A 59 1.22 -4.04 2.65
C THR A 59 0.20 -3.25 3.44
N PHE A 60 -0.78 -2.71 2.75
CA PHE A 60 -1.95 -2.04 3.33
C PHE A 60 -3.22 -2.76 2.89
N VAL A 61 -4.21 -2.80 3.76
CA VAL A 61 -5.51 -3.39 3.46
C VAL A 61 -6.59 -2.36 3.73
N LEU A 62 -7.41 -2.06 2.71
CA LEU A 62 -8.58 -1.19 2.86
C LEU A 62 -9.84 -2.06 2.74
N SER A 63 -10.72 -1.91 3.71
CA SER A 63 -11.94 -2.71 3.80
C SER A 63 -13.14 -1.82 4.12
N PRO A 64 -13.63 -1.03 3.14
CA PRO A 64 -14.89 -0.34 3.31
C PRO A 64 -16.00 -1.33 3.63
N SER A 65 -17.05 -0.89 4.31
CA SER A 65 -18.18 -1.75 4.57
C SER A 65 -18.85 -2.19 3.27
N LYS A 66 -19.64 -3.22 3.36
CA LYS A 66 -20.38 -3.74 2.19
C LYS A 66 -21.32 -2.69 1.62
N GLU A 67 -21.95 -1.91 2.47
CA GLU A 67 -22.84 -0.81 2.08
C GLU A 67 -22.07 0.33 1.43
N GLU A 68 -20.91 0.67 1.98
CA GLU A 68 -20.06 1.76 1.46
C GLU A 68 -19.48 1.44 0.08
N SER A 69 -19.23 0.19 -0.22
CA SER A 69 -18.60 -0.24 -1.46
C SER A 69 -19.53 -0.95 -2.45
N VAL A 70 -20.83 -1.02 -2.16
CA VAL A 70 -21.79 -1.81 -2.95
C VAL A 70 -21.83 -1.39 -4.44
N ASP A 71 -21.68 -0.10 -4.72
CA ASP A 71 -21.73 0.45 -6.08
C ASP A 71 -20.35 0.69 -6.69
N PHE A 72 -19.28 0.20 -6.04
CA PHE A 72 -17.92 0.42 -6.53
C PHE A 72 -17.67 -0.33 -7.84
N THR A 73 -17.19 0.42 -8.85
CA THR A 73 -16.61 -0.13 -10.06
C THR A 73 -15.12 -0.44 -9.82
N MET A 74 -14.47 -1.13 -10.76
CA MET A 74 -13.01 -1.34 -10.68
C MET A 74 -12.25 -0.01 -10.73
N GLU A 75 -12.76 0.98 -11.44
CA GLU A 75 -12.20 2.32 -11.45
C GLU A 75 -12.29 2.99 -10.07
N ASP A 76 -13.39 2.81 -9.37
CA ASP A 76 -13.54 3.32 -7.98
C ASP A 76 -12.51 2.69 -7.05
N TRP A 77 -12.28 1.39 -7.17
CA TRP A 77 -11.24 0.71 -6.39
C TRP A 77 -9.84 1.21 -6.74
N ALA A 78 -9.56 1.45 -8.03
CA ALA A 78 -8.28 2.00 -8.47
C ALA A 78 -8.07 3.42 -7.92
N ASN A 79 -9.12 4.24 -7.94
CA ASN A 79 -9.08 5.59 -7.37
C ASN A 79 -8.86 5.56 -5.86
N LEU A 80 -9.49 4.61 -5.17
CA LEU A 80 -9.29 4.44 -3.73
C LEU A 80 -7.85 4.03 -3.40
N GLN A 81 -7.25 3.16 -4.22
CA GLN A 81 -5.84 2.78 -4.09
C GLN A 81 -4.93 4.01 -4.16
N ASP A 82 -5.10 4.83 -5.19
CA ASP A 82 -4.29 6.03 -5.38
C ASP A 82 -4.54 7.06 -4.29
N GLU A 83 -5.78 7.25 -3.89
CA GLU A 83 -6.15 8.15 -2.81
C GLU A 83 -5.52 7.73 -1.48
N ALA A 84 -5.59 6.44 -1.17
CA ALA A 84 -5.05 5.92 0.09
C ALA A 84 -3.55 6.18 0.19
N LEU A 85 -2.80 5.94 -0.87
CA LEU A 85 -1.36 6.18 -0.88
C LEU A 85 -1.03 7.66 -0.81
N ARG A 86 -1.78 8.50 -1.51
CA ARG A 86 -1.62 9.96 -1.49
C ARG A 86 -1.89 10.54 -0.10
N VAL A 87 -2.95 10.09 0.55
CA VAL A 87 -3.28 10.53 1.92
C VAL A 87 -2.22 10.04 2.90
N LEU A 88 -1.79 8.77 2.77
CA LEU A 88 -0.75 8.19 3.62
C LEU A 88 0.56 8.98 3.51
N ASP A 89 0.97 9.36 2.30
CA ASP A 89 2.16 10.18 2.06
C ASP A 89 2.03 11.58 2.68
N SER A 90 0.81 12.09 2.82
CA SER A 90 0.56 13.40 3.43
C SER A 90 0.63 13.38 4.96
N VAL A 91 0.48 12.20 5.57
CA VAL A 91 0.48 12.03 7.02
C VAL A 91 1.90 11.76 7.51
N GLY A 92 2.54 12.78 8.03
CA GLY A 92 3.86 12.65 8.63
C GLY A 92 3.79 12.49 10.14
N LEU A 93 4.86 11.92 10.70
CA LEU A 93 5.08 11.89 12.14
C LEU A 93 6.36 12.68 12.45
N MET A 94 6.33 13.38 13.58
CA MET A 94 7.54 13.99 14.13
C MET A 94 8.07 13.06 15.22
N PRO A 95 9.25 12.45 15.01
CA PRO A 95 9.88 11.66 16.08
C PRO A 95 10.16 12.54 17.28
N ASN A 96 10.12 11.95 18.47
CA ASN A 96 10.39 12.66 19.72
C ASN A 96 11.72 13.43 19.65
N GLY A 97 11.67 14.73 19.90
CA GLY A 97 12.85 15.60 19.90
C GLY A 97 13.39 15.97 18.53
N SER A 98 12.73 15.60 17.45
CA SER A 98 13.11 15.95 16.08
C SER A 98 12.19 17.01 15.50
N SER A 99 12.79 17.94 14.74
CA SER A 99 12.03 18.88 13.91
C SER A 99 11.69 18.31 12.53
N ASN A 100 12.23 17.14 12.17
CA ASN A 100 12.02 16.51 10.88
C ASN A 100 10.77 15.64 10.88
N VAL A 101 9.92 15.81 9.87
CA VAL A 101 8.73 15.01 9.70
C VAL A 101 9.08 13.77 8.89
N ILE A 102 8.76 12.60 9.43
CA ILE A 102 8.90 11.34 8.70
C ILE A 102 7.75 11.24 7.72
N LYS A 103 8.06 11.17 6.45
CA LYS A 103 7.09 10.98 5.37
C LYS A 103 7.52 9.84 4.46
N THR A 104 6.56 9.31 3.75
CA THR A 104 6.79 8.32 2.70
C THR A 104 6.55 8.93 1.33
N ASN A 105 6.95 8.21 0.29
CA ASN A 105 6.72 8.55 -1.11
C ASN A 105 6.15 7.33 -1.85
N PHE A 106 5.10 6.73 -1.28
CA PHE A 106 4.49 5.53 -1.84
C PHE A 106 3.82 5.77 -3.19
N THR A 107 3.31 6.99 -3.41
CA THR A 107 2.73 7.37 -4.70
C THR A 107 3.76 7.36 -5.83
N ASN A 108 5.03 7.58 -5.51
CA ASN A 108 6.16 7.48 -6.44
C ASN A 108 7.00 6.22 -6.19
N SER A 109 6.35 5.15 -5.77
CA SER A 109 6.96 3.84 -5.60
C SER A 109 6.17 2.82 -6.40
N MET A 110 6.82 1.75 -6.85
CA MET A 110 6.10 0.64 -7.46
C MET A 110 5.09 0.11 -6.47
N ASN A 111 3.84 0.04 -6.89
CA ASN A 111 2.77 -0.50 -6.06
C ASN A 111 1.73 -1.20 -6.90
N VAL A 112 1.04 -2.14 -6.29
CA VAL A 112 -0.01 -2.92 -6.96
C VAL A 112 -1.14 -3.21 -5.98
N GLY A 113 -2.37 -3.11 -6.48
CA GLY A 113 -3.58 -3.41 -5.72
C GLY A 113 -4.26 -4.67 -6.23
N GLY A 114 -4.68 -5.52 -5.30
CA GLY A 114 -5.47 -6.71 -5.57
C GLY A 114 -6.74 -6.69 -4.75
N LEU A 115 -7.86 -7.03 -5.37
CA LEU A 115 -9.17 -7.06 -4.73
C LEU A 115 -9.56 -8.49 -4.37
N HIS A 116 -9.83 -8.72 -3.09
CA HIS A 116 -10.25 -10.03 -2.57
C HIS A 116 -11.63 -9.94 -1.95
N SER A 117 -12.38 -11.03 -2.01
CA SER A 117 -13.60 -11.17 -1.22
C SER A 117 -13.35 -12.04 0.02
N ASP A 118 -13.93 -11.62 1.15
CA ASP A 118 -13.98 -12.47 2.34
C ASP A 118 -14.97 -13.61 2.08
N SER A 119 -14.52 -14.85 2.27
CA SER A 119 -15.31 -16.04 2.03
C SER A 119 -16.55 -16.16 2.92
N LYS A 120 -16.54 -15.52 4.09
CA LYS A 120 -17.66 -15.60 5.05
C LYS A 120 -18.71 -14.53 4.85
N SER A 121 -18.29 -13.29 4.63
CA SER A 121 -19.20 -12.14 4.55
C SER A 121 -19.41 -11.62 3.13
N GLY A 122 -18.53 -12.01 2.19
CA GLY A 122 -18.50 -11.45 0.85
C GLY A 122 -18.00 -10.00 0.78
N THR A 123 -17.47 -9.48 1.89
CA THR A 123 -16.89 -8.14 1.94
C THR A 123 -15.61 -8.09 1.13
N LEU A 124 -15.46 -7.06 0.31
CA LEU A 124 -14.29 -6.86 -0.51
C LEU A 124 -13.19 -6.14 0.26
N HIS A 125 -11.96 -6.59 0.07
CA HIS A 125 -10.77 -5.99 0.66
C HIS A 125 -9.78 -5.64 -0.45
N LEU A 126 -9.29 -4.41 -0.43
CA LEU A 126 -8.25 -3.97 -1.33
C LEU A 126 -6.89 -4.15 -0.64
N HIS A 127 -6.08 -5.07 -1.16
CA HIS A 127 -4.70 -5.30 -0.71
C HIS A 127 -3.76 -4.48 -1.59
N ILE A 128 -2.97 -3.61 -0.97
CA ILE A 128 -1.99 -2.78 -1.68
C ILE A 128 -0.60 -3.15 -1.21
N ASP A 129 0.25 -3.60 -2.13
CA ASP A 129 1.67 -3.83 -1.87
C ASP A 129 2.49 -2.70 -2.48
N CYS A 130 3.34 -2.09 -1.67
CA CYS A 130 4.20 -0.98 -2.06
C CYS A 130 5.66 -1.32 -1.82
N CYS A 131 6.52 -0.91 -2.75
CA CYS A 131 7.96 -1.00 -2.53
C CYS A 131 8.42 -0.09 -1.39
N ARG A 132 9.35 -0.60 -0.59
CA ARG A 132 10.03 0.16 0.44
C ARG A 132 11.06 1.14 -0.13
N VAL A 133 11.35 1.07 -1.41
CA VAL A 133 12.23 1.99 -2.12
C VAL A 133 11.43 2.67 -3.23
N ASP A 134 11.47 4.01 -3.25
CA ASP A 134 10.76 4.78 -4.27
C ASP A 134 11.48 4.76 -5.63
N MET A 135 10.89 5.38 -6.63
CA MET A 135 11.45 5.40 -8.00
C MET A 135 12.77 6.16 -8.09
N GLU A 136 13.07 7.02 -7.12
CA GLU A 136 14.32 7.78 -7.05
C GLU A 136 15.41 7.05 -6.26
N GLY A 137 15.11 5.89 -5.68
CA GLY A 137 16.05 5.10 -4.92
C GLY A 137 16.08 5.41 -3.42
N ASN A 138 15.17 6.25 -2.93
CA ASN A 138 15.08 6.59 -1.52
C ASN A 138 14.20 5.60 -0.77
N THR A 139 14.59 5.26 0.45
CA THR A 139 13.81 4.34 1.28
C THR A 139 12.59 5.05 1.86
N ASN A 140 11.42 4.43 1.71
CA ASN A 140 10.22 4.82 2.43
C ASN A 140 10.37 4.42 3.89
N ASP A 141 10.35 5.41 4.79
CA ASP A 141 10.47 5.18 6.21
C ASP A 141 9.11 4.76 6.78
N VAL A 142 9.04 3.52 7.26
CA VAL A 142 7.81 2.93 7.82
C VAL A 142 7.75 2.99 9.35
N HIS A 143 8.56 3.87 9.97
CA HIS A 143 8.47 4.07 11.42
C HIS A 143 7.05 4.47 11.82
N ASP A 144 6.48 3.74 12.76
CA ASP A 144 5.09 3.94 13.24
C ASP A 144 4.05 4.02 12.10
N ILE A 145 4.26 3.25 11.04
CA ILE A 145 3.38 3.28 9.86
C ILE A 145 1.93 2.93 10.22
N HIS A 146 1.71 2.10 11.23
CA HIS A 146 0.37 1.74 11.69
C HIS A 146 -0.41 2.95 12.22
N LEU A 147 0.25 3.85 12.94
CA LEU A 147 -0.37 5.09 13.44
C LEU A 147 -0.68 6.04 12.28
N ARG A 148 0.23 6.13 11.32
CA ARG A 148 0.04 6.94 10.12
C ARG A 148 -1.08 6.38 9.25
N ALA A 149 -1.17 5.06 9.12
CA ALA A 149 -2.25 4.40 8.39
C ALA A 149 -3.62 4.63 9.07
N MET A 150 -3.68 4.60 10.40
CA MET A 150 -4.90 4.93 11.13
C MET A 150 -5.35 6.37 10.86
N LYS A 151 -4.41 7.30 10.87
CA LYS A 151 -4.71 8.71 10.57
C LYS A 151 -5.17 8.90 9.12
N ALA A 152 -4.54 8.19 8.19
CA ALA A 152 -4.95 8.21 6.79
C ALA A 152 -6.37 7.65 6.62
N ALA A 153 -6.70 6.56 7.32
CA ALA A 153 -8.04 5.98 7.30
C ALA A 153 -9.10 6.96 7.80
N GLU A 154 -8.84 7.69 8.88
CA GLU A 154 -9.74 8.73 9.38
C GLU A 154 -10.01 9.78 8.31
N ILE A 155 -8.98 10.26 7.64
CA ILE A 155 -9.08 11.28 6.59
C ILE A 155 -9.90 10.76 5.41
N ILE A 156 -9.64 9.54 4.96
CA ILE A 156 -10.36 8.91 3.85
C ILE A 156 -11.83 8.75 4.20
N ASN A 157 -12.12 8.23 5.39
CA ASN A 157 -13.50 8.06 5.85
C ASN A 157 -14.26 9.39 5.92
N MET A 158 -13.62 10.45 6.40
CA MET A 158 -14.21 11.78 6.42
C MET A 158 -14.52 12.30 5.01
N ARG A 159 -13.60 12.11 4.06
CA ARG A 159 -13.79 12.55 2.67
C ARG A 159 -14.96 11.84 1.97
N HIS A 160 -15.14 10.57 2.28
CA HIS A 160 -16.21 9.75 1.68
C HIS A 160 -17.50 9.77 2.48
N GLY A 161 -17.52 10.38 3.65
CA GLY A 161 -18.68 10.33 4.54
C GLY A 161 -18.90 8.93 5.13
N TRP A 162 -17.85 8.11 5.22
CA TRP A 162 -17.90 6.75 5.77
C TRP A 162 -17.82 6.77 7.29
N GLU A 163 -18.29 5.67 7.90
CA GLU A 163 -18.21 5.48 9.33
C GLU A 163 -16.76 5.39 9.79
N GLN A 164 -16.44 6.10 10.88
CA GLN A 164 -15.10 6.03 11.46
C GLN A 164 -14.85 4.67 12.10
N PRO A 165 -13.59 4.16 12.05
CA PRO A 165 -13.25 2.92 12.72
C PRO A 165 -13.56 3.02 14.21
N GLN A 166 -14.18 1.99 14.78
CA GLN A 166 -14.39 1.93 16.22
C GLN A 166 -13.05 1.70 16.91
N GLU A 167 -12.79 2.49 17.95
CA GLU A 167 -11.63 2.23 18.80
C GLU A 167 -11.79 0.86 19.46
N ILE A 168 -10.85 -0.02 19.19
CA ILE A 168 -10.73 -1.29 19.91
C ILE A 168 -10.10 -0.96 21.27
N ARG A 169 -10.93 -0.97 22.30
CA ARG A 169 -10.47 -0.80 23.68
C ARG A 169 -10.09 -2.14 24.29
#